data_aee4ccae8e68acee72ea8414c51115be
#
_entry.id   aee4ccae8e68acee72ea8414c51115be
#
_cell.length_a   1.000
_cell.length_b   1.000
_cell.length_c   1.000
_cell.angle_alpha   90.00
_cell.angle_beta   90.00
_cell.angle_gamma   90.00
#
_symmetry.space_group_name_H-M   'P 1'
#
loop_
_entity.id
_entity.type
_entity.pdbx_description
1 polymer ?
#
loop_
_entity_poly.entity_id
_entity_poly.type
_entity_poly.pdbx_seq_one_letter_code
_entity_poly.pdbx_strand_id
1 'polypeptide(L)'
;MENYTKLSIKYLKFQKKRTILTILGVALASGILFVILTLYFSNFINTRDALRKQADYEIVLLPEQNQDVSALLKQDFVKTAYRGKYYDYYSNSYIENAIYINVKNPYRLDANVETIEQTYGVKAQLNQQLASYYLQGDTGNDTYIILLMFLLLSFVIAVIGVGIIRTTIQLNTMEQIKDYGILRCIGATQGQLKSVIFRMGCMQELLGILGGVVIGFPIAYLVGLSMNIKVRPHVLPFLYVLIVFIGDLFFVMDENGKLVKKISPIEAVREQTSGTRKVKARKQSIFGKIFGVQGDYAYKNLMSNKRRFLKTIATFALSIAAFITIATIFTSFVQMQKQIAPSYGEYQVYFFNEANDEE
;
A
#
# COMPACT_ATOMS: atom_id res chain seq x y z
N MET A 1 25.39 15.69 20.73
CA MET A 1 24.24 15.31 19.84
C MET A 1 23.27 16.46 19.61
N GLU A 2 23.00 17.28 20.57
CA GLU A 2 22.03 18.41 20.53
C GLU A 2 22.36 19.48 19.47
N ASN A 3 23.64 19.78 19.29
CA ASN A 3 24.10 20.81 18.35
C ASN A 3 23.77 20.50 16.87
N TYR A 4 23.82 19.23 16.44
CA TYR A 4 23.52 18.86 15.03
C TYR A 4 22.02 18.93 14.73
N THR A 5 21.18 18.61 15.70
CA THR A 5 19.71 18.73 15.55
C THR A 5 19.31 20.20 15.43
N LYS A 6 19.86 21.08 16.31
CA LYS A 6 19.65 22.53 16.22
C LYS A 6 20.11 23.10 14.88
N LEU A 7 21.26 22.65 14.37
CA LEU A 7 21.79 23.05 13.07
C LEU A 7 20.86 22.59 11.93
N SER A 8 20.41 21.32 11.94
CA SER A 8 19.46 20.79 10.93
C SER A 8 18.17 21.59 10.90
N ILE A 9 17.58 21.94 12.05
CA ILE A 9 16.37 22.76 12.15
C ILE A 9 16.60 24.17 11.58
N LYS A 10 17.77 24.79 11.86
CA LYS A 10 18.12 26.10 11.29
C LYS A 10 18.20 26.05 9.77
N TYR A 11 18.80 25.00 9.19
CA TYR A 11 18.87 24.81 7.74
C TYR A 11 17.47 24.63 7.13
N LEU A 12 16.61 23.80 7.73
CA LEU A 12 15.23 23.63 7.28
C LEU A 12 14.43 24.94 7.33
N LYS A 13 14.62 25.74 8.38
CA LYS A 13 13.98 27.07 8.51
C LYS A 13 14.53 28.08 7.52
N PHE A 14 15.82 28.07 7.24
CA PHE A 14 16.44 28.97 6.26
C PHE A 14 15.93 28.71 4.84
N GLN A 15 15.71 27.42 4.49
CA GLN A 15 15.23 26.99 3.17
C GLN A 15 13.74 26.62 3.19
N LYS A 16 12.88 27.43 3.80
CA LYS A 16 11.44 27.14 4.02
C LYS A 16 10.72 26.64 2.79
N LYS A 17 10.87 27.32 1.63
CA LYS A 17 10.15 26.95 0.40
C LYS A 17 10.47 25.53 -0.06
N ARG A 18 11.73 25.11 0.01
CA ARG A 18 12.17 23.76 -0.38
C ARG A 18 11.73 22.72 0.65
N THR A 19 11.90 23.03 1.92
CA THR A 19 11.47 22.16 3.01
C THR A 19 9.98 21.85 2.88
N ILE A 20 9.14 22.86 2.65
CA ILE A 20 7.71 22.71 2.45
C ILE A 20 7.43 21.87 1.20
N LEU A 21 8.11 22.14 0.08
CA LEU A 21 7.91 21.37 -1.16
C LEU A 21 8.26 19.89 -1.01
N THR A 22 9.36 19.59 -0.29
CA THR A 22 9.75 18.19 0.00
C THR A 22 8.71 17.52 0.92
N ILE A 23 8.29 18.18 2.00
CA ILE A 23 7.26 17.67 2.91
C ILE A 23 5.95 17.42 2.16
N LEU A 24 5.52 18.35 1.28
CA LEU A 24 4.32 18.17 0.45
C LEU A 24 4.47 17.00 -0.52
N GLY A 25 5.64 16.83 -1.14
CA GLY A 25 5.90 15.67 -2.02
C GLY A 25 5.79 14.34 -1.28
N VAL A 26 6.40 14.23 -0.09
CA VAL A 26 6.27 13.05 0.76
C VAL A 26 4.83 12.86 1.21
N ALA A 27 4.13 13.93 1.61
CA ALA A 27 2.74 13.86 2.07
C ALA A 27 1.79 13.40 0.96
N LEU A 28 1.99 13.87 -0.27
CA LEU A 28 1.19 13.40 -1.41
C LEU A 28 1.44 11.92 -1.71
N ALA A 29 2.70 11.49 -1.79
CA ALA A 29 3.04 10.10 -2.10
C ALA A 29 2.56 9.14 -1.00
N SER A 30 2.84 9.44 0.26
CA SER A 30 2.39 8.63 1.40
C SER A 30 0.87 8.67 1.59
N GLY A 31 0.24 9.83 1.33
CA GLY A 31 -1.20 10.01 1.41
C GLY A 31 -1.95 9.18 0.38
N ILE A 32 -1.54 9.19 -0.88
CA ILE A 32 -2.13 8.37 -1.95
C ILE A 32 -2.05 6.88 -1.58
N LEU A 33 -0.86 6.42 -1.18
CA LEU A 33 -0.66 5.03 -0.76
C LEU A 33 -1.55 4.67 0.43
N PHE A 34 -1.64 5.55 1.42
CA PHE A 34 -2.47 5.37 2.61
C PHE A 34 -3.96 5.30 2.26
N VAL A 35 -4.46 6.17 1.38
CA VAL A 35 -5.87 6.18 0.91
C VAL A 35 -6.22 4.84 0.27
N ILE A 36 -5.41 4.38 -0.68
CA ILE A 36 -5.65 3.14 -1.41
C ILE A 36 -5.68 1.94 -0.45
N LEU A 37 -4.70 1.84 0.43
CA LEU A 37 -4.63 0.76 1.41
C LEU A 37 -5.80 0.79 2.40
N THR A 38 -6.17 1.99 2.87
CA THR A 38 -7.29 2.15 3.82
C THR A 38 -8.61 1.73 3.19
N LEU A 39 -8.88 2.11 1.94
CA LEU A 39 -10.07 1.69 1.22
C LEU A 39 -10.12 0.18 1.00
N TYR A 40 -9.00 -0.42 0.59
CA TYR A 40 -8.91 -1.85 0.40
C TYR A 40 -9.19 -2.63 1.69
N PHE A 41 -8.46 -2.32 2.77
CA PHE A 41 -8.66 -3.00 4.06
C PHE A 41 -10.05 -2.76 4.63
N SER A 42 -10.61 -1.56 4.47
CA SER A 42 -11.98 -1.27 4.89
C SER A 42 -13.00 -2.11 4.14
N ASN A 43 -12.87 -2.23 2.81
CA ASN A 43 -13.73 -3.06 1.99
C ASN A 43 -13.62 -4.54 2.37
N PHE A 44 -12.41 -5.04 2.52
CA PHE A 44 -12.13 -6.42 2.94
C PHE A 44 -12.80 -6.76 4.27
N ILE A 45 -12.64 -5.92 5.29
CA ILE A 45 -13.25 -6.12 6.62
C ILE A 45 -14.77 -6.01 6.54
N ASN A 46 -15.31 -5.04 5.80
CA ASN A 46 -16.75 -4.86 5.69
C ASN A 46 -17.43 -6.05 5.03
N THR A 47 -16.84 -6.59 3.95
CA THR A 47 -17.37 -7.76 3.25
C THR A 47 -17.32 -9.01 4.14
N ARG A 48 -16.19 -9.23 4.82
CA ARG A 48 -16.09 -10.33 5.80
C ARG A 48 -17.14 -10.24 6.90
N ASP A 49 -17.33 -9.03 7.48
CA ASP A 49 -18.30 -8.81 8.54
C ASP A 49 -19.75 -8.95 8.02
N ALA A 50 -20.01 -8.60 6.76
CA ALA A 50 -21.31 -8.81 6.12
C ALA A 50 -21.59 -10.31 5.93
N LEU A 51 -20.62 -11.08 5.44
CA LEU A 51 -20.76 -12.53 5.30
C LEU A 51 -21.03 -13.23 6.64
N ARG A 52 -20.34 -12.79 7.72
CA ARG A 52 -20.59 -13.32 9.06
C ARG A 52 -22.00 -13.02 9.59
N LYS A 53 -22.60 -11.91 9.19
CA LYS A 53 -23.98 -11.60 9.57
C LYS A 53 -25.00 -12.44 8.81
N GLN A 54 -24.68 -12.84 7.59
CA GLN A 54 -25.55 -13.69 6.76
C GLN A 54 -25.48 -15.17 7.19
N ALA A 55 -24.28 -15.66 7.47
CA ALA A 55 -24.04 -17.04 7.85
C ALA A 55 -22.93 -17.09 8.91
N ASP A 56 -23.31 -17.09 10.20
CA ASP A 56 -22.38 -17.06 11.32
C ASP A 56 -21.88 -18.47 11.64
N TYR A 57 -21.20 -19.09 10.67
CA TYR A 57 -20.50 -20.36 10.86
C TYR A 57 -19.33 -20.48 9.88
N GLU A 58 -18.28 -21.18 10.28
CA GLU A 58 -17.15 -21.50 9.41
C GLU A 58 -17.22 -22.92 8.82
N ILE A 59 -17.73 -23.89 9.60
CA ILE A 59 -17.81 -25.30 9.20
C ILE A 59 -19.25 -25.80 9.41
N VAL A 60 -19.77 -26.57 8.48
CA VAL A 60 -21.00 -27.33 8.65
C VAL A 60 -20.67 -28.82 8.66
N LEU A 61 -21.15 -29.54 9.67
CA LEU A 61 -21.07 -30.98 9.76
C LEU A 61 -22.35 -31.62 9.21
N LEU A 62 -22.19 -32.66 8.44
CA LEU A 62 -23.26 -33.45 7.84
C LEU A 62 -23.19 -34.88 8.42
N PRO A 63 -23.62 -35.10 9.69
CA PRO A 63 -23.57 -36.40 10.31
C PRO A 63 -24.60 -37.33 9.67
N GLU A 64 -24.25 -38.62 9.54
CA GLU A 64 -25.21 -39.65 9.16
C GLU A 64 -26.25 -39.86 10.28
N GLN A 65 -27.41 -40.50 9.95
CA GLN A 65 -28.42 -40.80 10.95
C GLN A 65 -27.81 -41.61 12.08
N ASN A 66 -27.97 -41.14 13.35
CA ASN A 66 -27.48 -41.70 14.58
C ASN A 66 -25.95 -41.61 14.84
N GLN A 67 -25.21 -40.81 14.09
CA GLN A 67 -23.80 -40.60 14.39
C GLN A 67 -23.62 -39.70 15.63
N ASP A 68 -22.87 -40.17 16.62
CA ASP A 68 -22.56 -39.39 17.83
C ASP A 68 -21.40 -38.42 17.59
N VAL A 69 -21.70 -37.13 17.62
CA VAL A 69 -20.73 -36.04 17.44
C VAL A 69 -20.35 -35.33 18.75
N SER A 70 -20.79 -35.88 19.89
CA SER A 70 -20.61 -35.24 21.20
C SER A 70 -19.13 -35.06 21.56
N ALA A 71 -18.27 -36.01 21.19
CA ALA A 71 -16.83 -35.93 21.42
C ALA A 71 -16.17 -34.85 20.54
N LEU A 72 -16.63 -34.69 19.31
CA LEU A 72 -16.14 -33.66 18.38
C LEU A 72 -16.50 -32.26 18.87
N LEU A 73 -17.73 -32.06 19.35
CA LEU A 73 -18.18 -30.75 19.86
C LEU A 73 -17.45 -30.29 21.11
N LYS A 74 -16.81 -31.21 21.84
CA LYS A 74 -15.97 -30.89 23.02
C LYS A 74 -14.52 -30.57 22.67
N GLN A 75 -14.14 -30.64 21.39
CA GLN A 75 -12.78 -30.35 20.94
C GLN A 75 -12.40 -28.90 21.17
N ASP A 76 -11.12 -28.66 21.45
CA ASP A 76 -10.63 -27.31 21.79
C ASP A 76 -10.76 -26.29 20.66
N PHE A 77 -10.78 -26.71 19.40
CA PHE A 77 -10.95 -25.81 18.26
C PHE A 77 -12.40 -25.31 18.09
N VAL A 78 -13.40 -25.96 18.70
CA VAL A 78 -14.80 -25.56 18.62
C VAL A 78 -15.06 -24.41 19.60
N LYS A 79 -15.65 -23.32 19.10
CA LYS A 79 -16.06 -22.16 19.89
C LYS A 79 -17.54 -22.25 20.27
N THR A 80 -18.38 -22.40 19.28
CA THR A 80 -19.84 -22.56 19.42
C THR A 80 -20.34 -23.53 18.35
N ALA A 81 -21.41 -24.25 18.65
CA ALA A 81 -22.07 -25.13 17.70
C ALA A 81 -23.58 -25.03 17.90
N TYR A 82 -24.34 -25.11 16.81
CA TYR A 82 -25.79 -25.13 16.83
C TYR A 82 -26.31 -26.07 15.72
N ARG A 83 -27.49 -26.65 15.92
CA ARG A 83 -28.13 -27.52 14.94
C ARG A 83 -29.05 -26.72 14.03
N GLY A 84 -29.16 -27.14 12.77
CA GLY A 84 -30.03 -26.52 11.78
C GLY A 84 -30.23 -27.40 10.56
N LYS A 85 -31.04 -26.93 9.64
CA LYS A 85 -31.27 -27.60 8.35
C LYS A 85 -30.21 -27.09 7.35
N TYR A 86 -29.61 -28.01 6.58
CA TYR A 86 -28.65 -27.69 5.52
C TYR A 86 -29.24 -28.13 4.19
N TYR A 87 -29.25 -27.25 3.20
CA TYR A 87 -29.67 -27.58 1.85
C TYR A 87 -28.44 -28.05 1.04
N ASP A 88 -28.46 -29.30 0.64
CA ASP A 88 -27.42 -29.85 -0.20
C ASP A 88 -27.80 -29.71 -1.68
N TYR A 89 -27.10 -28.84 -2.38
CA TYR A 89 -27.31 -28.57 -3.81
C TYR A 89 -27.04 -29.76 -4.73
N TYR A 90 -26.17 -30.69 -4.30
CA TYR A 90 -25.84 -31.85 -5.10
C TYR A 90 -26.94 -32.93 -5.05
N SER A 91 -27.50 -33.14 -3.88
CA SER A 91 -28.61 -34.10 -3.69
C SER A 91 -29.98 -33.46 -3.85
N ASN A 92 -30.06 -32.14 -4.02
CA ASN A 92 -31.30 -31.36 -4.09
C ASN A 92 -32.25 -31.66 -2.92
N SER A 93 -31.71 -31.84 -1.73
CA SER A 93 -32.44 -32.25 -0.52
C SER A 93 -32.00 -31.52 0.73
N TYR A 94 -32.88 -31.46 1.74
CA TYR A 94 -32.54 -30.91 3.05
C TYR A 94 -31.98 -31.98 3.97
N ILE A 95 -30.86 -31.69 4.62
CA ILE A 95 -30.28 -32.45 5.71
C ILE A 95 -30.71 -31.81 7.02
N GLU A 96 -31.60 -32.51 7.76
CA GLU A 96 -32.24 -31.92 8.96
C GLU A 96 -31.34 -31.85 10.18
N ASN A 97 -30.31 -32.71 10.28
CA ASN A 97 -29.40 -32.79 11.42
C ASN A 97 -28.04 -32.17 11.20
N ALA A 98 -27.95 -31.16 10.34
CA ALA A 98 -26.69 -30.44 10.14
C ALA A 98 -26.27 -29.68 11.40
N ILE A 99 -24.99 -29.66 11.68
CA ILE A 99 -24.42 -28.93 12.82
C ILE A 99 -23.47 -27.88 12.31
N TYR A 100 -23.78 -26.65 12.64
CA TYR A 100 -22.99 -25.48 12.28
C TYR A 100 -22.00 -25.18 13.40
N ILE A 101 -20.72 -25.03 13.04
CA ILE A 101 -19.62 -24.80 13.99
C ILE A 101 -18.94 -23.49 13.72
N ASN A 102 -18.75 -22.70 14.76
CA ASN A 102 -17.78 -21.62 14.82
C ASN A 102 -16.49 -22.10 15.46
N VAL A 103 -15.37 -21.84 14.84
CA VAL A 103 -14.05 -22.23 15.35
C VAL A 103 -13.38 -21.09 16.12
N LYS A 104 -12.49 -21.44 17.06
CA LYS A 104 -11.70 -20.45 17.79
C LYS A 104 -10.64 -19.78 16.89
N ASN A 105 -10.04 -20.54 16.00
CA ASN A 105 -9.01 -20.05 15.08
C ASN A 105 -9.41 -20.31 13.62
N PRO A 106 -9.95 -19.29 12.91
CA PRO A 106 -10.39 -19.45 11.53
C PRO A 106 -9.25 -19.56 10.50
N TYR A 107 -7.99 -19.39 10.90
CA TYR A 107 -6.84 -19.60 10.03
C TYR A 107 -6.36 -21.04 9.92
N ARG A 108 -7.11 -22.01 10.46
CA ARG A 108 -6.85 -23.46 10.42
C ARG A 108 -8.08 -24.25 10.02
N LEU A 109 -8.94 -23.69 9.19
CA LEU A 109 -10.20 -24.33 8.81
C LEU A 109 -9.96 -25.64 8.05
N ASP A 110 -9.07 -25.63 7.07
CA ASP A 110 -8.75 -26.83 6.25
C ASP A 110 -8.23 -27.96 7.12
N ALA A 111 -7.28 -27.67 8.02
CA ALA A 111 -6.74 -28.66 8.95
C ALA A 111 -7.80 -29.18 9.95
N ASN A 112 -8.73 -28.33 10.36
CA ASN A 112 -9.83 -28.75 11.24
C ASN A 112 -10.82 -29.67 10.50
N VAL A 113 -11.16 -29.36 9.24
CA VAL A 113 -12.01 -30.23 8.41
C VAL A 113 -11.35 -31.58 8.19
N GLU A 114 -10.07 -31.60 7.81
CA GLU A 114 -9.31 -32.84 7.64
C GLU A 114 -9.28 -33.67 8.94
N THR A 115 -9.07 -33.05 10.09
CA THR A 115 -9.12 -33.74 11.40
C THR A 115 -10.50 -34.31 11.68
N ILE A 116 -11.57 -33.56 11.37
CA ILE A 116 -12.96 -34.01 11.58
C ILE A 116 -13.25 -35.26 10.72
N GLU A 117 -12.91 -35.20 9.44
CA GLU A 117 -13.19 -36.30 8.51
C GLU A 117 -12.38 -37.55 8.81
N GLN A 118 -11.08 -37.43 9.09
CA GLN A 118 -10.18 -38.55 9.36
C GLN A 118 -10.41 -39.19 10.73
N THR A 119 -10.65 -38.36 11.77
CA THR A 119 -10.73 -38.88 13.15
C THR A 119 -12.14 -39.32 13.54
N TYR A 120 -13.14 -38.57 13.06
CA TYR A 120 -14.54 -38.79 13.48
C TYR A 120 -15.42 -39.41 12.38
N GLY A 121 -14.91 -39.45 11.12
CA GLY A 121 -15.67 -40.01 9.98
C GLY A 121 -16.92 -39.18 9.64
N VAL A 122 -17.00 -37.94 10.07
CA VAL A 122 -18.14 -37.06 9.80
C VAL A 122 -17.80 -36.18 8.59
N LYS A 123 -18.67 -36.13 7.59
CA LYS A 123 -18.51 -35.18 6.48
C LYS A 123 -18.60 -33.78 6.98
N ALA A 124 -17.62 -32.97 6.63
CA ALA A 124 -17.53 -31.56 6.99
C ALA A 124 -17.36 -30.69 5.74
N GLN A 125 -18.10 -29.60 5.67
CA GLN A 125 -17.97 -28.65 4.57
C GLN A 125 -17.65 -27.26 5.13
N LEU A 126 -16.81 -26.54 4.42
CA LEU A 126 -16.48 -25.16 4.74
C LEU A 126 -17.54 -24.19 4.20
N ASN A 127 -17.81 -23.15 4.95
CA ASN A 127 -18.40 -21.96 4.37
C ASN A 127 -17.34 -21.29 3.48
N GLN A 128 -17.30 -21.69 2.20
CA GLN A 128 -16.27 -21.31 1.25
C GLN A 128 -16.12 -19.77 1.13
N GLN A 129 -17.25 -19.05 1.15
CA GLN A 129 -17.23 -17.59 1.07
C GLN A 129 -16.52 -16.97 2.29
N LEU A 130 -16.82 -17.43 3.49
CA LEU A 130 -16.18 -16.92 4.71
C LEU A 130 -14.75 -17.44 4.86
N ALA A 131 -14.50 -18.70 4.53
CA ALA A 131 -13.18 -19.33 4.60
C ALA A 131 -12.16 -18.62 3.70
N SER A 132 -12.56 -18.16 2.51
CA SER A 132 -11.69 -17.43 1.60
C SER A 132 -11.09 -16.16 2.22
N TYR A 133 -11.84 -15.47 3.09
CA TYR A 133 -11.32 -14.29 3.83
C TYR A 133 -10.30 -14.63 4.91
N TYR A 134 -10.16 -15.91 5.23
CA TYR A 134 -9.10 -16.46 6.09
C TYR A 134 -8.02 -17.19 5.29
N LEU A 135 -8.06 -17.09 3.96
CA LEU A 135 -7.14 -17.76 3.02
C LEU A 135 -7.19 -19.29 3.16
N GLN A 136 -8.38 -19.82 3.41
CA GLN A 136 -8.67 -21.24 3.59
C GLN A 136 -9.77 -21.68 2.61
N GLY A 137 -9.92 -22.98 2.42
CA GLY A 137 -10.88 -23.57 1.49
C GLY A 137 -10.45 -23.45 0.01
N ASP A 138 -11.28 -23.99 -0.88
CA ASP A 138 -11.00 -24.04 -2.32
C ASP A 138 -10.85 -22.66 -2.96
N THR A 139 -11.60 -21.68 -2.49
CA THR A 139 -11.54 -20.27 -2.96
C THR A 139 -10.51 -19.44 -2.21
N GLY A 140 -9.84 -19.99 -1.19
CA GLY A 140 -8.79 -19.32 -0.43
C GLY A 140 -7.61 -18.92 -1.30
N ASN A 141 -7.24 -19.76 -2.27
CA ASN A 141 -6.19 -19.48 -3.24
C ASN A 141 -6.52 -18.27 -4.12
N ASP A 142 -7.76 -18.11 -4.57
CA ASP A 142 -8.17 -16.96 -5.38
C ASP A 142 -8.09 -15.66 -4.58
N THR A 143 -8.54 -15.67 -3.33
CA THR A 143 -8.43 -14.54 -2.42
C THR A 143 -6.96 -14.20 -2.11
N TYR A 144 -6.11 -15.22 -1.95
CA TYR A 144 -4.67 -15.03 -1.80
C TYR A 144 -4.04 -14.37 -3.02
N ILE A 145 -4.40 -14.81 -4.23
CA ILE A 145 -3.91 -14.22 -5.49
C ILE A 145 -4.34 -12.75 -5.58
N ILE A 146 -5.60 -12.43 -5.28
CA ILE A 146 -6.12 -11.05 -5.27
C ILE A 146 -5.36 -10.19 -4.27
N LEU A 147 -5.13 -10.69 -3.05
CA LEU A 147 -4.33 -10.00 -2.02
C LEU A 147 -2.90 -9.75 -2.51
N LEU A 148 -2.27 -10.76 -3.10
CA LEU A 148 -0.91 -10.67 -3.61
C LEU A 148 -0.80 -9.67 -4.76
N MET A 149 -1.74 -9.68 -5.70
CA MET A 149 -1.82 -8.68 -6.77
C MET A 149 -1.98 -7.27 -6.22
N PHE A 150 -2.81 -7.10 -5.20
CA PHE A 150 -3.00 -5.81 -4.56
C PHE A 150 -1.74 -5.33 -3.83
N LEU A 151 -1.05 -6.21 -3.12
CA LEU A 151 0.24 -5.90 -2.48
C LEU A 151 1.31 -5.54 -3.51
N LEU A 152 1.38 -6.28 -4.62
CA LEU A 152 2.29 -5.98 -5.71
C LEU A 152 2.00 -4.60 -6.32
N LEU A 153 0.73 -4.28 -6.55
CA LEU A 153 0.31 -2.99 -7.05
C LEU A 153 0.68 -1.86 -6.08
N SER A 154 0.40 -2.03 -4.79
CA SER A 154 0.77 -1.05 -3.76
C SER A 154 2.28 -0.87 -3.65
N PHE A 155 3.07 -1.93 -3.85
CA PHE A 155 4.52 -1.88 -3.92
C PHE A 155 5.01 -1.05 -5.11
N VAL A 156 4.42 -1.23 -6.30
CA VAL A 156 4.74 -0.43 -7.49
C VAL A 156 4.49 1.06 -7.24
N ILE A 157 3.34 1.40 -6.65
CA ILE A 157 3.01 2.80 -6.27
C ILE A 157 4.04 3.34 -5.28
N ALA A 158 4.40 2.55 -4.28
CA ALA A 158 5.39 2.91 -3.29
C ALA A 158 6.76 3.20 -3.95
N VAL A 159 7.23 2.34 -4.85
CA VAL A 159 8.50 2.53 -5.58
C VAL A 159 8.50 3.83 -6.40
N ILE A 160 7.38 4.18 -7.02
CA ILE A 160 7.25 5.43 -7.76
C ILE A 160 7.31 6.64 -6.84
N GLY A 161 6.54 6.62 -5.73
CA GLY A 161 6.54 7.68 -4.73
C GLY A 161 7.93 7.91 -4.14
N VAL A 162 8.59 6.83 -3.76
CA VAL A 162 9.98 6.79 -3.30
C VAL A 162 10.94 7.40 -4.34
N GLY A 163 10.78 7.05 -5.63
CA GLY A 163 11.60 7.59 -6.72
C GLY A 163 11.51 9.10 -6.87
N ILE A 164 10.32 9.67 -6.73
CA ILE A 164 10.08 11.13 -6.76
C ILE A 164 10.75 11.80 -5.58
N ILE A 165 10.57 11.26 -4.36
CA ILE A 165 11.17 11.79 -3.14
C ILE A 165 12.69 11.76 -3.22
N ARG A 166 13.26 10.63 -3.64
CA ARG A 166 14.69 10.45 -3.84
C ARG A 166 15.28 11.50 -4.78
N THR A 167 14.62 11.75 -5.92
CA THR A 167 15.04 12.78 -6.87
C THR A 167 14.98 14.17 -6.24
N THR A 168 13.94 14.49 -5.50
CA THR A 168 13.75 15.78 -4.83
C THR A 168 14.82 16.02 -3.76
N ILE A 169 15.10 15.05 -2.90
CA ILE A 169 16.14 15.16 -1.86
C ILE A 169 17.53 15.29 -2.49
N GLN A 170 17.82 14.52 -3.54
CA GLN A 170 19.09 14.60 -4.27
C GLN A 170 19.29 16.00 -4.89
N LEU A 171 18.25 16.60 -5.46
CA LEU A 171 18.28 17.95 -5.99
C LEU A 171 18.58 18.96 -4.88
N ASN A 172 17.87 18.87 -3.77
CA ASN A 172 18.10 19.74 -2.61
C ASN A 172 19.53 19.64 -2.08
N THR A 173 20.07 18.43 -1.98
CA THR A 173 21.46 18.20 -1.52
C THR A 173 22.46 18.80 -2.49
N MET A 174 22.26 18.68 -3.81
CA MET A 174 23.16 19.25 -4.82
C MET A 174 23.20 20.78 -4.78
N GLU A 175 22.08 21.43 -4.50
CA GLU A 175 22.03 22.89 -4.39
C GLU A 175 22.68 23.39 -3.11
N GLN A 176 22.78 22.56 -2.06
CA GLN A 176 23.45 22.88 -0.79
C GLN A 176 24.95 22.52 -0.78
N ILE A 177 25.49 22.03 -1.88
CA ILE A 177 26.90 21.60 -1.98
C ILE A 177 27.86 22.69 -1.55
N LYS A 178 27.58 23.96 -1.90
CA LYS A 178 28.39 25.11 -1.52
C LYS A 178 28.40 25.29 0.00
N ASP A 179 27.23 25.22 0.63
CA ASP A 179 27.10 25.36 2.09
C ASP A 179 27.85 24.27 2.83
N TYR A 180 27.74 23.02 2.33
CA TYR A 180 28.48 21.89 2.88
C TYR A 180 30.01 22.02 2.66
N GLY A 181 30.41 22.60 1.53
CA GLY A 181 31.81 22.93 1.27
C GLY A 181 32.36 23.95 2.27
N ILE A 182 31.64 25.03 2.55
CA ILE A 182 32.00 26.04 3.55
C ILE A 182 32.10 25.37 4.93
N LEU A 183 31.15 24.57 5.35
CA LEU A 183 31.22 23.86 6.63
C LEU A 183 32.47 22.97 6.73
N ARG A 184 32.88 22.32 5.64
CA ARG A 184 34.11 21.51 5.60
C ARG A 184 35.37 22.38 5.69
N CYS A 185 35.37 23.57 5.09
CA CYS A 185 36.50 24.51 5.23
C CYS A 185 36.66 24.99 6.68
N ILE A 186 35.59 25.10 7.45
CA ILE A 186 35.59 25.47 8.87
C ILE A 186 35.94 24.27 9.78
N GLY A 187 36.14 23.08 9.21
CA GLY A 187 36.56 21.88 9.96
C GLY A 187 35.50 20.84 10.22
N ALA A 188 34.31 20.93 9.61
CA ALA A 188 33.30 19.89 9.77
C ALA A 188 33.75 18.57 9.09
N THR A 189 33.65 17.48 9.84
CA THR A 189 33.98 16.14 9.32
C THR A 189 32.88 15.60 8.38
N GLN A 190 33.22 14.64 7.52
CA GLN A 190 32.25 14.00 6.63
C GLN A 190 31.11 13.31 7.39
N GLY A 191 31.42 12.70 8.53
CA GLY A 191 30.44 12.05 9.39
C GLY A 191 29.43 13.02 10.01
N GLN A 192 29.92 14.20 10.40
CA GLN A 192 29.07 15.27 10.93
C GLN A 192 28.10 15.80 9.89
N LEU A 193 28.57 16.04 8.65
CA LEU A 193 27.71 16.47 7.54
C LEU A 193 26.67 15.39 7.18
N LYS A 194 27.09 14.12 7.10
CA LYS A 194 26.16 13.01 6.88
C LYS A 194 25.08 12.97 7.96
N SER A 195 25.43 13.21 9.23
CA SER A 195 24.47 13.24 10.34
C SER A 195 23.48 14.41 10.24
N VAL A 196 23.92 15.60 9.80
CA VAL A 196 23.03 16.75 9.59
C VAL A 196 22.05 16.45 8.46
N ILE A 197 22.50 15.96 7.32
CA ILE A 197 21.66 15.61 6.16
C ILE A 197 20.64 14.54 6.54
N PHE A 198 21.07 13.49 7.25
CA PHE A 198 20.19 12.42 7.73
C PHE A 198 19.06 12.97 8.61
N ARG A 199 19.39 13.83 9.58
CA ARG A 199 18.38 14.43 10.48
C ARG A 199 17.42 15.36 9.73
N MET A 200 17.92 16.13 8.76
CA MET A 200 17.05 16.96 7.91
C MET A 200 16.05 16.08 7.13
N GLY A 201 16.53 15.01 6.49
CA GLY A 201 15.69 14.07 5.78
C GLY A 201 14.67 13.39 6.68
N CYS A 202 15.08 12.86 7.84
CA CYS A 202 14.17 12.27 8.82
C CYS A 202 13.04 13.23 9.22
N MET A 203 13.36 14.49 9.52
CA MET A 203 12.34 15.47 9.90
C MET A 203 11.36 15.75 8.78
N GLN A 204 11.85 15.92 7.54
CA GLN A 204 11.01 16.17 6.37
C GLN A 204 10.10 14.98 6.08
N GLU A 205 10.64 13.77 6.14
CA GLU A 205 9.93 12.55 5.82
C GLU A 205 8.87 12.20 6.88
N LEU A 206 9.21 12.26 8.17
CA LEU A 206 8.25 12.06 9.24
C LEU A 206 7.10 13.07 9.19
N LEU A 207 7.39 14.36 8.99
CA LEU A 207 6.35 15.37 8.84
C LEU A 207 5.51 15.15 7.58
N GLY A 208 6.12 14.68 6.50
CA GLY A 208 5.42 14.34 5.26
C GLY A 208 4.49 13.15 5.45
N ILE A 209 4.96 12.05 6.06
CA ILE A 209 4.12 10.87 6.34
C ILE A 209 2.93 11.24 7.22
N LEU A 210 3.17 11.97 8.32
CA LEU A 210 2.09 12.42 9.21
C LEU A 210 1.09 13.30 8.46
N GLY A 211 1.58 14.26 7.66
CA GLY A 211 0.74 15.10 6.82
C GLY A 211 -0.07 14.30 5.80
N GLY A 212 0.56 13.31 5.16
CA GLY A 212 -0.08 12.41 4.21
C GLY A 212 -1.20 11.57 4.84
N VAL A 213 -0.99 11.04 6.04
CA VAL A 213 -2.02 10.28 6.78
C VAL A 213 -3.17 11.19 7.22
N VAL A 214 -2.84 12.37 7.79
CA VAL A 214 -3.85 13.34 8.29
C VAL A 214 -4.74 13.84 7.15
N ILE A 215 -4.18 14.12 5.98
CA ILE A 215 -4.94 14.56 4.79
C ILE A 215 -5.57 13.36 4.08
N GLY A 216 -4.88 12.23 4.03
CA GLY A 216 -5.33 11.01 3.36
C GLY A 216 -6.58 10.40 4.00
N PHE A 217 -6.71 10.43 5.32
CA PHE A 217 -7.87 9.84 5.98
C PHE A 217 -9.21 10.49 5.60
N PRO A 218 -9.36 11.84 5.63
CA PRO A 218 -10.55 12.51 5.11
C PRO A 218 -10.82 12.21 3.63
N ILE A 219 -9.76 12.16 2.80
CA ILE A 219 -9.90 11.83 1.38
C ILE A 219 -10.41 10.38 1.22
N ALA A 220 -9.85 9.42 1.97
CA ALA A 220 -10.32 8.04 1.97
C ALA A 220 -11.79 7.96 2.40
N TYR A 221 -12.19 8.75 3.39
CA TYR A 221 -13.59 8.83 3.84
C TYR A 221 -14.53 9.35 2.76
N LEU A 222 -14.17 10.45 2.08
CA LEU A 222 -14.97 11.02 0.97
C LEU A 222 -15.08 10.04 -0.21
N VAL A 223 -13.98 9.41 -0.59
CA VAL A 223 -13.99 8.39 -1.65
C VAL A 223 -14.80 7.17 -1.23
N GLY A 224 -14.67 6.73 0.02
CA GLY A 224 -15.45 5.62 0.57
C GLY A 224 -16.94 5.88 0.53
N LEU A 225 -17.39 7.11 0.85
CA LEU A 225 -18.80 7.50 0.73
C LEU A 225 -19.31 7.38 -0.70
N SER A 226 -18.54 7.81 -1.70
CA SER A 226 -18.94 7.71 -3.11
C SER A 226 -19.01 6.26 -3.60
N MET A 227 -18.32 5.34 -2.95
CA MET A 227 -18.25 3.93 -3.29
C MET A 227 -19.11 3.02 -2.41
N ASN A 228 -19.89 3.59 -1.47
CA ASN A 228 -20.62 2.85 -0.44
C ASN A 228 -19.71 1.95 0.43
N ILE A 229 -18.44 2.31 0.61
CA ILE A 229 -17.53 1.62 1.49
C ILE A 229 -17.51 2.32 2.85
N LYS A 230 -17.86 1.62 3.92
CA LYS A 230 -17.73 2.13 5.29
C LYS A 230 -16.26 2.14 5.68
N VAL A 231 -15.62 3.30 5.63
CA VAL A 231 -14.20 3.45 5.97
C VAL A 231 -14.00 3.26 7.47
N ARG A 232 -13.09 2.37 7.82
CA ARG A 232 -12.70 2.07 9.20
C ARG A 232 -11.21 2.40 9.39
N PRO A 233 -10.83 3.14 10.44
CA PRO A 233 -9.42 3.34 10.76
C PRO A 233 -8.79 1.99 11.13
N HIS A 234 -7.73 1.62 10.44
CA HIS A 234 -6.98 0.40 10.70
C HIS A 234 -5.48 0.69 10.80
N VAL A 235 -4.78 -0.03 11.65
CA VAL A 235 -3.36 0.20 11.92
C VAL A 235 -2.48 -0.31 10.77
N LEU A 236 -2.89 -1.37 10.04
CA LEU A 236 -2.08 -1.99 8.99
C LEU A 236 -1.71 -1.04 7.83
N PRO A 237 -2.63 -0.25 7.24
CA PRO A 237 -2.27 0.74 6.22
C PRO A 237 -1.23 1.75 6.70
N PHE A 238 -1.38 2.21 7.94
CA PHE A 238 -0.42 3.14 8.54
C PHE A 238 0.96 2.50 8.74
N LEU A 239 1.02 1.29 9.28
CA LEU A 239 2.28 0.57 9.48
C LEU A 239 2.97 0.28 8.14
N TYR A 240 2.24 -0.11 7.11
CA TYR A 240 2.80 -0.36 5.78
C TYR A 240 3.44 0.90 5.20
N VAL A 241 2.72 2.03 5.20
CA VAL A 241 3.25 3.32 4.74
C VAL A 241 4.51 3.70 5.53
N LEU A 242 4.46 3.56 6.85
CA LEU A 242 5.59 3.89 7.72
C LEU A 242 6.82 3.02 7.41
N ILE A 243 6.66 1.72 7.24
CA ILE A 243 7.76 0.78 6.91
C ILE A 243 8.39 1.13 5.56
N VAL A 244 7.56 1.37 4.54
CA VAL A 244 8.03 1.68 3.18
C VAL A 244 8.85 2.97 3.16
N PHE A 245 8.33 4.04 3.74
CA PHE A 245 8.99 5.36 3.69
C PHE A 245 10.20 5.45 4.64
N ILE A 246 10.15 4.83 5.82
CA ILE A 246 11.34 4.73 6.68
C ILE A 246 12.43 3.89 6.01
N GLY A 247 12.05 2.80 5.31
CA GLY A 247 12.99 2.02 4.53
C GLY A 247 13.68 2.84 3.44
N ASP A 248 12.91 3.66 2.70
CA ASP A 248 13.47 4.57 1.69
C ASP A 248 14.44 5.58 2.28
N LEU A 249 14.13 6.15 3.43
CA LEU A 249 14.98 7.12 4.10
C LEU A 249 16.42 6.63 4.25
N PHE A 250 16.61 5.37 4.66
CA PHE A 250 17.96 4.81 4.80
C PHE A 250 18.72 4.75 3.47
N PHE A 251 18.04 4.36 2.39
CA PHE A 251 18.65 4.29 1.06
C PHE A 251 18.98 5.68 0.51
N VAL A 252 18.05 6.63 0.62
CA VAL A 252 18.23 8.01 0.14
C VAL A 252 19.38 8.70 0.87
N MET A 253 19.47 8.49 2.18
CA MET A 253 20.52 9.11 2.98
C MET A 253 21.91 8.54 2.71
N ASP A 254 22.02 7.27 2.40
CA ASP A 254 23.31 6.67 2.01
C ASP A 254 23.79 7.23 0.65
N GLU A 255 22.90 7.36 -0.34
CA GLU A 255 23.24 7.99 -1.63
C GLU A 255 23.68 9.45 -1.48
N ASN A 256 22.93 10.25 -0.70
CA ASN A 256 23.27 11.66 -0.47
C ASN A 256 24.58 11.81 0.33
N GLY A 257 24.82 10.92 1.30
CA GLY A 257 26.07 10.87 2.03
C GLY A 257 27.27 10.56 1.11
N LYS A 258 27.10 9.70 0.11
CA LYS A 258 28.14 9.41 -0.91
C LYS A 258 28.41 10.62 -1.82
N LEU A 259 27.36 11.40 -2.16
CA LEU A 259 27.54 12.64 -2.94
C LEU A 259 28.37 13.65 -2.19
N VAL A 260 28.06 13.89 -0.92
CA VAL A 260 28.80 14.86 -0.09
C VAL A 260 30.24 14.46 0.17
N LYS A 261 30.52 13.15 0.29
CA LYS A 261 31.91 12.64 0.43
C LYS A 261 32.80 12.96 -0.77
N LYS A 262 32.25 12.99 -1.98
CA LYS A 262 33.00 13.23 -3.23
C LYS A 262 33.35 14.70 -3.47
N ILE A 263 32.80 15.62 -2.69
CA ILE A 263 33.00 17.05 -2.89
C ILE A 263 34.30 17.49 -2.22
N SER A 264 35.23 18.03 -3.00
CA SER A 264 36.39 18.73 -2.48
C SER A 264 35.94 20.07 -1.83
N PRO A 265 36.38 20.39 -0.60
CA PRO A 265 36.03 21.65 0.04
C PRO A 265 36.37 22.87 -0.81
N ILE A 266 37.53 22.85 -1.45
CA ILE A 266 38.03 23.94 -2.29
C ILE A 266 37.20 24.11 -3.57
N GLU A 267 36.84 22.99 -4.24
CA GLU A 267 36.01 23.02 -5.44
C GLU A 267 34.57 23.49 -5.15
N ALA A 268 34.03 23.15 -3.97
CA ALA A 268 32.67 23.57 -3.57
C ALA A 268 32.58 25.06 -3.34
N VAL A 269 33.65 25.70 -2.79
CA VAL A 269 33.67 27.14 -2.50
C VAL A 269 34.03 27.95 -3.74
N ARG A 270 34.87 27.40 -4.65
CA ARG A 270 35.42 28.12 -5.81
C ARG A 270 34.41 28.35 -6.94
N GLU A 271 33.15 28.07 -6.77
CA GLU A 271 32.09 28.30 -7.78
C GLU A 271 32.35 27.72 -9.19
N GLN A 272 33.37 26.89 -9.33
CA GLN A 272 33.54 26.19 -10.58
C GLN A 272 32.35 25.20 -10.70
N THR A 273 31.36 25.64 -11.44
CA THR A 273 30.38 24.84 -12.09
C THR A 273 31.07 23.63 -12.70
N SER A 274 31.33 22.62 -11.85
CA SER A 274 31.78 21.32 -12.29
C SER A 274 30.64 20.71 -13.11
N GLY A 275 30.62 21.05 -14.39
CA GLY A 275 29.61 20.46 -15.25
C GLY A 275 29.20 21.23 -16.47
N THR A 276 29.75 22.42 -16.75
CA THR A 276 29.73 22.87 -18.16
C THR A 276 30.70 22.00 -18.96
N ARG A 277 30.36 20.73 -19.17
CA ARG A 277 30.88 20.00 -20.32
C ARG A 277 30.68 20.96 -21.49
N LYS A 278 31.81 21.42 -22.10
CA LYS A 278 31.79 22.23 -23.33
C LYS A 278 30.76 21.63 -24.25
N VAL A 279 29.60 22.27 -24.34
CA VAL A 279 28.54 21.86 -25.26
C VAL A 279 29.11 22.14 -26.63
N LYS A 280 29.51 21.10 -27.36
CA LYS A 280 29.93 21.22 -28.75
C LYS A 280 28.82 22.01 -29.47
N ALA A 281 29.21 23.06 -30.19
CA ALA A 281 28.30 23.83 -31.03
C ALA A 281 27.56 22.86 -31.95
N ARG A 282 26.35 22.53 -31.64
CA ARG A 282 25.49 21.64 -32.40
C ARG A 282 24.49 22.49 -33.16
N LYS A 283 24.14 22.08 -34.40
CA LYS A 283 23.12 22.74 -35.22
C LYS A 283 21.86 23.02 -34.41
N GLN A 284 21.17 24.10 -34.74
CA GLN A 284 19.91 24.52 -34.10
C GLN A 284 18.99 23.31 -33.85
N SER A 285 18.48 23.15 -32.65
CA SER A 285 17.53 22.10 -32.33
C SER A 285 16.16 22.40 -32.89
N ILE A 286 15.31 21.39 -33.08
CA ILE A 286 13.90 21.56 -33.47
C ILE A 286 13.18 22.57 -32.54
N PHE A 287 13.50 22.54 -31.23
CA PHE A 287 12.97 23.47 -30.24
C PHE A 287 13.50 24.91 -30.46
N GLY A 288 14.70 25.05 -30.98
CA GLY A 288 15.22 26.37 -31.39
C GLY A 288 14.49 26.96 -32.58
N LYS A 289 13.92 26.12 -33.49
CA LYS A 289 13.08 26.59 -34.60
C LYS A 289 11.69 27.05 -34.17
N ILE A 290 11.12 26.43 -33.10
CA ILE A 290 9.76 26.72 -32.59
C ILE A 290 9.77 27.86 -31.58
N PHE A 291 10.72 27.85 -30.64
CA PHE A 291 10.78 28.74 -29.48
C PHE A 291 11.99 29.70 -29.55
N GLY A 292 12.66 29.81 -30.69
CA GLY A 292 13.79 30.71 -30.86
C GLY A 292 15.02 30.34 -30.00
N VAL A 293 15.85 31.35 -29.74
CA VAL A 293 17.12 31.18 -28.97
C VAL A 293 16.89 30.61 -27.56
N GLN A 294 15.79 30.97 -26.93
CA GLN A 294 15.44 30.48 -25.58
C GLN A 294 15.14 28.98 -25.59
N GLY A 295 14.43 28.48 -26.59
CA GLY A 295 14.16 27.05 -26.77
C GLY A 295 15.43 26.25 -27.08
N ASP A 296 16.35 26.79 -27.87
CA ASP A 296 17.62 26.12 -28.16
C ASP A 296 18.53 26.06 -26.93
N TYR A 297 18.56 27.13 -26.14
CA TYR A 297 19.29 27.17 -24.86
C TYR A 297 18.71 26.16 -23.84
N ALA A 298 17.39 26.14 -23.68
CA ALA A 298 16.72 25.19 -22.78
C ALA A 298 16.98 23.74 -23.19
N TYR A 299 16.87 23.42 -24.47
CA TYR A 299 17.18 22.09 -25.00
C TYR A 299 18.65 21.69 -24.77
N LYS A 300 19.59 22.59 -25.04
CA LYS A 300 21.02 22.33 -24.81
C LYS A 300 21.32 22.09 -23.33
N ASN A 301 20.67 22.86 -22.46
CA ASN A 301 20.82 22.69 -21.00
C ASN A 301 20.26 21.33 -20.52
N LEU A 302 19.08 20.93 -20.99
CA LEU A 302 18.51 19.60 -20.71
C LEU A 302 19.41 18.48 -21.25
N MET A 303 19.94 18.61 -22.47
CA MET A 303 20.81 17.61 -23.10
C MET A 303 22.24 17.58 -22.51
N SER A 304 22.69 18.62 -21.81
CA SER A 304 23.97 18.60 -21.10
C SER A 304 23.99 17.52 -20.00
N ASN A 305 22.82 17.25 -19.38
CA ASN A 305 22.63 16.27 -18.32
C ASN A 305 21.67 15.13 -18.73
N LYS A 306 21.90 14.50 -19.89
CA LYS A 306 21.00 13.49 -20.48
C LYS A 306 20.57 12.39 -19.51
N ARG A 307 21.49 11.83 -18.71
CA ARG A 307 21.18 10.76 -17.75
C ARG A 307 20.14 11.21 -16.70
N ARG A 308 20.26 12.45 -16.24
CA ARG A 308 19.33 13.03 -15.27
C ARG A 308 17.97 13.29 -15.90
N PHE A 309 17.96 13.90 -17.10
CA PHE A 309 16.75 14.15 -17.87
C PHE A 309 15.98 12.86 -18.19
N LEU A 310 16.69 11.80 -18.65
CA LEU A 310 16.07 10.50 -18.92
C LEU A 310 15.53 9.84 -17.65
N LYS A 311 16.23 9.92 -16.49
CA LYS A 311 15.71 9.42 -15.22
C LYS A 311 14.40 10.12 -14.83
N THR A 312 14.35 11.45 -14.95
CA THR A 312 13.14 12.22 -14.64
C THR A 312 11.98 11.84 -15.56
N ILE A 313 12.21 11.74 -16.87
CA ILE A 313 11.18 11.30 -17.84
C ILE A 313 10.70 9.88 -17.49
N ALA A 314 11.63 8.94 -17.24
CA ALA A 314 11.28 7.57 -16.89
C ALA A 314 10.43 7.50 -15.62
N THR A 315 10.76 8.31 -14.60
CA THR A 315 9.96 8.37 -13.37
C THR A 315 8.55 8.89 -13.64
N PHE A 316 8.39 9.98 -14.41
CA PHE A 316 7.07 10.49 -14.77
C PHE A 316 6.28 9.51 -15.63
N ALA A 317 6.91 8.91 -16.65
CA ALA A 317 6.28 7.92 -17.51
C ALA A 317 5.79 6.70 -16.70
N LEU A 318 6.63 6.21 -15.79
CA LEU A 318 6.28 5.10 -14.91
C LEU A 318 5.12 5.48 -13.95
N SER A 319 5.13 6.71 -13.43
CA SER A 319 4.04 7.21 -12.56
C SER A 319 2.70 7.26 -13.31
N ILE A 320 2.70 7.76 -14.55
CA ILE A 320 1.49 7.83 -15.38
C ILE A 320 1.02 6.43 -15.75
N ALA A 321 1.93 5.54 -16.17
CA ALA A 321 1.60 4.17 -16.50
C ALA A 321 0.99 3.42 -15.30
N ALA A 322 1.58 3.58 -14.13
CA ALA A 322 1.06 2.99 -12.90
C ALA A 322 -0.32 3.54 -12.55
N PHE A 323 -0.52 4.86 -12.65
CA PHE A 323 -1.83 5.46 -12.39
C PHE A 323 -2.92 4.89 -13.32
N ILE A 324 -2.64 4.77 -14.61
CA ILE A 324 -3.58 4.18 -15.59
C ILE A 324 -3.86 2.72 -15.23
N THR A 325 -2.82 1.94 -14.93
CA THR A 325 -2.98 0.52 -14.54
C THR A 325 -3.84 0.37 -13.29
N ILE A 326 -3.60 1.20 -12.26
CA ILE A 326 -4.38 1.20 -11.03
C ILE A 326 -5.84 1.55 -11.31
N ALA A 327 -6.09 2.62 -12.06
CA ALA A 327 -7.44 3.04 -12.40
C ALA A 327 -8.19 1.94 -13.17
N THR A 328 -7.52 1.25 -14.08
CA THR A 328 -8.10 0.15 -14.87
C THR A 328 -8.42 -1.06 -13.98
N ILE A 329 -7.50 -1.51 -13.14
CA ILE A 329 -7.72 -2.63 -12.22
C ILE A 329 -8.87 -2.30 -11.26
N PHE A 330 -8.88 -1.08 -10.74
CA PHE A 330 -9.91 -0.63 -9.81
C PHE A 330 -11.31 -0.60 -10.46
N THR A 331 -11.43 -0.04 -11.67
CA THR A 331 -12.71 -0.04 -12.41
C THR A 331 -13.17 -1.44 -12.76
N SER A 332 -12.24 -2.32 -13.17
CA SER A 332 -12.56 -3.74 -13.45
C SER A 332 -13.05 -4.46 -12.19
N PHE A 333 -12.43 -4.21 -11.04
CA PHE A 333 -12.84 -4.78 -9.76
C PHE A 333 -14.24 -4.33 -9.33
N VAL A 334 -14.54 -3.04 -9.47
CA VAL A 334 -15.89 -2.49 -9.18
C VAL A 334 -16.94 -3.08 -10.12
N GLN A 335 -16.62 -3.27 -11.39
CA GLN A 335 -17.53 -3.90 -12.36
C GLN A 335 -17.79 -5.37 -12.03
N MET A 336 -16.74 -6.11 -11.68
CA MET A 336 -16.85 -7.51 -11.26
C MET A 336 -17.73 -7.66 -10.01
N GLN A 337 -17.58 -6.79 -9.00
CA GLN A 337 -18.45 -6.79 -7.82
C GLN A 337 -19.93 -6.53 -8.17
N LYS A 338 -20.19 -5.62 -9.12
CA LYS A 338 -21.56 -5.33 -9.56
C LYS A 338 -22.20 -6.48 -10.33
N GLN A 339 -21.40 -7.30 -11.02
CA GLN A 339 -21.90 -8.48 -11.75
C GLN A 339 -22.18 -9.66 -10.80
N ILE A 340 -21.43 -9.77 -9.71
CA ILE A 340 -21.59 -10.84 -8.72
C ILE A 340 -22.75 -10.53 -7.74
N ALA A 341 -22.96 -9.26 -7.37
CA ALA A 341 -23.95 -8.84 -6.40
C ALA A 341 -25.41 -9.22 -6.74
N PRO A 342 -25.91 -9.12 -7.99
CA PRO A 342 -27.29 -9.51 -8.32
C PRO A 342 -27.55 -11.01 -8.24
N SER A 343 -26.52 -11.83 -8.50
CA SER A 343 -26.67 -13.28 -8.53
C SER A 343 -26.85 -13.90 -7.13
N TYR A 344 -26.34 -13.24 -6.09
CA TYR A 344 -26.49 -13.70 -4.71
C TYR A 344 -27.73 -13.15 -4.00
N GLY A 345 -28.26 -12.00 -4.45
CA GLY A 345 -29.45 -11.37 -3.85
C GLY A 345 -30.75 -12.07 -4.15
N GLU A 346 -30.89 -12.68 -5.33
CA GLU A 346 -32.13 -13.37 -5.71
C GLU A 346 -32.31 -14.74 -5.04
N TYR A 347 -31.22 -15.42 -4.68
CA TYR A 347 -31.32 -16.73 -4.03
C TYR A 347 -31.56 -16.67 -2.51
N GLN A 348 -31.35 -15.54 -1.86
CA GLN A 348 -31.51 -15.40 -0.40
C GLN A 348 -32.93 -15.01 0.03
N VAL A 349 -33.73 -14.42 -0.85
CA VAL A 349 -35.09 -13.96 -0.52
C VAL A 349 -36.09 -15.11 -0.41
N TYR A 350 -35.84 -16.23 -1.06
CA TYR A 350 -36.76 -17.38 -1.02
C TYR A 350 -36.69 -18.23 0.26
N PHE A 351 -35.65 -18.10 1.08
CA PHE A 351 -35.47 -18.94 2.26
C PHE A 351 -36.16 -18.45 3.54
N PHE A 352 -36.63 -17.22 3.59
CA PHE A 352 -37.22 -16.63 4.81
C PHE A 352 -38.73 -16.58 4.83
N ASN A 353 -39.41 -16.85 3.73
CA ASN A 353 -40.88 -16.72 3.67
C ASN A 353 -41.67 -18.02 3.95
N GLU A 354 -41.01 -19.18 4.00
CA GLU A 354 -41.72 -20.44 4.32
C GLU A 354 -41.72 -20.83 5.80
N ALA A 355 -41.05 -20.06 6.67
CA ALA A 355 -41.00 -20.38 8.10
C ALA A 355 -42.13 -19.76 8.96
N ASN A 356 -43.03 -18.98 8.37
CA ASN A 356 -44.07 -18.27 9.12
C ASN A 356 -45.51 -18.66 8.77
N ASP A 357 -45.76 -19.70 7.98
CA ASP A 357 -47.11 -20.12 7.63
C ASP A 357 -47.53 -21.48 8.27
N GLU A 358 -46.99 -21.84 9.44
CA GLU A 358 -47.57 -22.89 10.27
C GLU A 358 -47.77 -22.37 11.70
N GLU A 359 -48.92 -21.65 11.90
CA GLU A 359 -49.77 -21.63 13.09
C GLU A 359 -51.23 -21.87 12.71
#